data_28cba672cbea51d568b4aa5825a67632
#
_entry.id   28cba672cbea51d568b4aa5825a67632
#
_cell.length_a   1.000
_cell.length_b   1.000
_cell.length_c   1.000
_cell.angle_alpha   90.00
_cell.angle_beta   90.00
_cell.angle_gamma   90.00
#
_symmetry.space_group_name_H-M   'P 1'
#
loop_
_entity.id
_entity.type
_entity.pdbx_description
1 polymer ?
#
loop_
_entity_poly.entity_id
_entity_poly.type
_entity_poly.pdbx_seq_one_letter_code
_entity_poly.pdbx_strand_id
1 'polypeptide(L)'
;MNRKTKDLILIYICFALFAAGLIIWGITLKSCKDQMIQPQEVVQEQQAEVPVVYDRPMANPAAQVEAVQQLPEFPSGDEFAAAASFLNAYGYDAMIEDLIPCMNYSEDNFIEAYIGDATTDTGYCFAGSLVICMNNYLVPQNTAIRTVNKSGISWEEFKNYINSGQPMIVWFTNDYNSPRFTDITYNNYFTMYENAHCVVVYGIENGIVAFADSLNENNSGKVGIPEDEFRQIWEACGSQCIGTYYINR
;
A
#
# COMPACT_ATOMS: atom_id res chain seq x y z
N MET A 1 -80.60 3.18 -17.66
CA MET A 1 -79.68 4.19 -17.16
C MET A 1 -79.08 4.92 -18.33
N ASN A 2 -79.28 6.23 -18.43
CA ASN A 2 -78.84 7.05 -19.57
C ASN A 2 -77.29 7.12 -19.61
N ARG A 3 -76.70 7.24 -20.81
CA ARG A 3 -75.22 7.32 -21.02
C ARG A 3 -74.58 8.41 -20.15
N LYS A 4 -75.21 9.59 -20.07
CA LYS A 4 -74.76 10.69 -19.18
C LYS A 4 -74.65 10.30 -17.70
N THR A 5 -75.56 9.46 -17.22
CA THR A 5 -75.57 9.01 -15.81
C THR A 5 -74.46 8.01 -15.54
N LYS A 6 -74.10 7.19 -16.53
CA LYS A 6 -72.95 6.26 -16.44
C LYS A 6 -71.63 7.02 -16.40
N ASP A 7 -71.46 8.01 -17.25
CA ASP A 7 -70.26 8.84 -17.35
C ASP A 7 -70.07 9.64 -16.05
N LEU A 8 -71.15 10.15 -15.48
CA LEU A 8 -71.09 10.87 -14.19
C LEU A 8 -70.70 9.97 -13.02
N ILE A 9 -71.20 8.74 -12.97
CA ILE A 9 -70.84 7.75 -11.96
C ILE A 9 -69.36 7.36 -12.09
N LEU A 10 -68.86 7.18 -13.34
CA LEU A 10 -67.47 6.83 -13.56
C LEU A 10 -66.53 7.94 -13.09
N ILE A 11 -66.88 9.21 -13.34
CA ILE A 11 -66.11 10.36 -12.86
C ILE A 11 -66.06 10.39 -11.35
N TYR A 12 -67.18 10.16 -10.65
CA TYR A 12 -67.17 10.11 -9.18
C TYR A 12 -66.31 8.97 -8.62
N ILE A 13 -66.36 7.79 -9.27
CA ILE A 13 -65.49 6.66 -8.85
C ILE A 13 -64.02 7.00 -9.04
N CYS A 14 -63.62 7.62 -10.14
CA CYS A 14 -62.25 8.04 -10.37
C CYS A 14 -61.77 9.09 -9.35
N PHE A 15 -62.61 10.06 -9.00
CA PHE A 15 -62.33 11.05 -7.95
C PHE A 15 -62.19 10.42 -6.57
N ALA A 16 -63.06 9.47 -6.23
CA ALA A 16 -62.98 8.77 -4.96
C ALA A 16 -61.70 7.92 -4.83
N LEU A 17 -61.30 7.23 -5.90
CA LEU A 17 -60.03 6.46 -5.96
C LEU A 17 -58.80 7.35 -5.86
N PHE A 18 -58.82 8.51 -6.55
CA PHE A 18 -57.74 9.49 -6.46
C PHE A 18 -57.60 10.08 -5.05
N ALA A 19 -58.72 10.44 -4.40
CA ALA A 19 -58.69 10.93 -3.03
C ALA A 19 -58.20 9.87 -2.02
N ALA A 20 -58.63 8.62 -2.18
CA ALA A 20 -58.13 7.50 -1.37
C ALA A 20 -56.62 7.27 -1.56
N GLY A 21 -56.09 7.39 -2.79
CA GLY A 21 -54.67 7.29 -3.09
C GLY A 21 -53.85 8.38 -2.41
N LEU A 22 -54.34 9.63 -2.39
CA LEU A 22 -53.70 10.74 -1.70
C LEU A 22 -53.65 10.56 -0.18
N ILE A 23 -54.72 10.00 0.41
CA ILE A 23 -54.75 9.70 1.85
C ILE A 23 -53.73 8.59 2.20
N ILE A 24 -53.70 7.51 1.43
CA ILE A 24 -52.72 6.42 1.63
C ILE A 24 -51.29 6.95 1.47
N TRP A 25 -51.03 7.79 0.48
CA TRP A 25 -49.71 8.39 0.24
C TRP A 25 -49.32 9.32 1.41
N GLY A 26 -50.26 10.13 1.94
CA GLY A 26 -50.04 10.98 3.10
C GLY A 26 -49.73 10.18 4.38
N ILE A 27 -50.40 9.03 4.56
CA ILE A 27 -50.15 8.14 5.72
C ILE A 27 -48.76 7.47 5.59
N THR A 28 -48.40 7.01 4.40
CA THR A 28 -47.04 6.43 4.18
C THR A 28 -45.93 7.45 4.36
N LEU A 29 -46.09 8.69 3.89
CA LEU A 29 -45.13 9.76 4.11
C LEU A 29 -44.97 10.12 5.59
N LYS A 30 -46.07 10.13 6.34
CA LYS A 30 -46.04 10.39 7.78
C LYS A 30 -45.34 9.25 8.54
N SER A 31 -45.64 8.00 8.19
CA SER A 31 -44.96 6.82 8.76
C SER A 31 -43.48 6.78 8.48
N CYS A 32 -43.03 7.13 7.25
CA CYS A 32 -41.61 7.28 6.93
C CYS A 32 -40.94 8.41 7.72
N LYS A 33 -41.67 9.52 7.96
CA LYS A 33 -41.11 10.64 8.71
C LYS A 33 -41.00 10.32 10.19
N ASP A 34 -41.94 9.59 10.75
CA ASP A 34 -41.91 9.15 12.15
C ASP A 34 -40.84 8.06 12.41
N GLN A 35 -40.49 7.27 11.39
CA GLN A 35 -39.36 6.33 11.45
C GLN A 35 -37.98 7.02 11.32
N MET A 36 -37.92 8.20 10.69
CA MET A 36 -36.67 8.96 10.58
C MET A 36 -36.38 9.87 11.77
N ILE A 37 -37.32 10.03 12.71
CA ILE A 37 -37.19 10.91 13.88
C ILE A 37 -37.23 10.07 15.18
N GLN A 38 -36.74 8.86 15.17
CA GLN A 38 -36.28 8.24 16.40
C GLN A 38 -34.85 8.76 16.62
N PRO A 39 -34.58 9.50 17.71
CA PRO A 39 -33.20 9.69 18.11
C PRO A 39 -32.67 8.29 18.42
N GLN A 40 -31.84 7.73 17.55
CA GLN A 40 -30.92 6.72 18.00
C GLN A 40 -30.16 7.37 19.16
N GLU A 41 -30.36 6.87 20.36
CA GLU A 41 -29.33 6.98 21.38
C GLU A 41 -28.07 6.50 20.72
N VAL A 42 -27.21 7.46 20.32
CA VAL A 42 -25.84 7.19 20.00
C VAL A 42 -25.28 6.65 21.30
N VAL A 43 -25.31 5.32 21.45
CA VAL A 43 -24.39 4.65 22.31
C VAL A 43 -23.06 5.09 21.71
N GLN A 44 -22.46 6.12 22.31
CA GLN A 44 -21.05 6.39 22.14
C GLN A 44 -20.39 5.09 22.63
N GLU A 45 -20.20 4.16 21.67
CA GLU A 45 -19.17 3.19 21.80
C GLU A 45 -17.92 4.04 22.06
N GLN A 46 -17.49 4.05 23.32
CA GLN A 46 -16.21 4.60 23.71
C GLN A 46 -15.22 3.85 22.84
N GLN A 47 -14.91 4.44 21.66
CA GLN A 47 -13.72 4.05 20.93
C GLN A 47 -12.62 4.15 21.97
N ALA A 48 -12.13 2.99 22.40
CA ALA A 48 -10.94 2.94 23.21
C ALA A 48 -9.94 3.80 22.45
N GLU A 49 -9.55 4.94 23.06
CA GLU A 49 -8.49 5.77 22.49
C GLU A 49 -7.31 4.83 22.29
N VAL A 50 -7.05 4.47 21.02
CA VAL A 50 -5.82 3.77 20.68
C VAL A 50 -4.72 4.69 21.20
N PRO A 51 -3.88 4.24 22.14
CA PRO A 51 -2.87 5.10 22.70
C PRO A 51 -2.06 5.66 21.53
N VAL A 52 -2.00 7.00 21.44
CA VAL A 52 -1.16 7.69 20.45
C VAL A 52 0.28 7.34 20.82
N VAL A 53 0.84 6.34 20.15
CA VAL A 53 2.26 6.05 20.24
C VAL A 53 2.95 7.20 19.52
N TYR A 54 3.46 8.17 20.29
CA TYR A 54 4.37 9.17 19.73
C TYR A 54 5.67 8.43 19.42
N ASP A 55 5.80 8.00 18.18
CA ASP A 55 7.06 7.48 17.65
C ASP A 55 8.09 8.61 17.77
N ARG A 56 8.99 8.48 18.70
CA ARG A 56 10.19 9.31 18.66
C ARG A 56 10.98 8.87 17.44
N PRO A 57 11.47 9.80 16.60
CA PRO A 57 12.35 9.45 15.50
C PRO A 57 13.44 8.51 16.01
N MET A 58 13.54 7.31 15.44
CA MET A 58 14.61 6.39 15.79
C MET A 58 15.92 7.01 15.34
N ALA A 59 16.91 7.07 16.24
CA ALA A 59 18.16 7.80 15.98
C ALA A 59 18.98 7.18 14.84
N ASN A 60 18.88 5.86 14.64
CA ASN A 60 19.59 5.13 13.58
C ASN A 60 18.84 3.83 13.23
N PRO A 61 17.73 3.90 12.48
CA PRO A 61 17.01 2.70 12.05
C PRO A 61 17.86 1.79 11.14
N ALA A 62 18.80 2.35 10.38
CA ALA A 62 19.68 1.56 9.52
C ALA A 62 20.47 0.48 10.30
N ALA A 63 20.86 0.76 11.54
CA ALA A 63 21.56 -0.20 12.40
C ALA A 63 20.65 -1.36 12.89
N GLN A 64 19.35 -1.26 12.71
CA GLN A 64 18.36 -2.24 13.15
C GLN A 64 17.83 -3.10 11.98
N VAL A 65 18.31 -2.89 10.76
CA VAL A 65 17.85 -3.65 9.59
C VAL A 65 18.27 -5.12 9.71
N GLU A 66 17.28 -5.99 9.68
CA GLU A 66 17.42 -7.45 9.58
C GLU A 66 16.56 -7.94 8.40
N ALA A 67 17.04 -8.93 7.65
CA ALA A 67 16.28 -9.45 6.52
C ALA A 67 15.10 -10.33 7.01
N VAL A 68 13.90 -10.01 6.58
CA VAL A 68 12.77 -10.92 6.64
C VAL A 68 12.88 -11.85 5.43
N GLN A 69 12.94 -13.17 5.67
CA GLN A 69 13.07 -14.16 4.60
C GLN A 69 11.74 -14.38 3.90
N GLN A 70 11.74 -14.44 2.57
CA GLN A 70 10.52 -14.65 1.78
C GLN A 70 10.22 -16.11 1.48
N LEU A 71 11.24 -16.95 1.41
CA LEU A 71 11.10 -18.37 1.08
C LEU A 71 10.84 -19.24 2.33
N PRO A 72 10.12 -20.35 2.17
CA PRO A 72 9.51 -20.85 0.92
C PRO A 72 8.10 -20.31 0.63
N GLU A 73 7.48 -19.54 1.54
CA GLU A 73 6.06 -19.20 1.52
C GLU A 73 5.70 -18.15 0.44
N PHE A 74 6.65 -17.26 0.11
CA PHE A 74 6.40 -16.12 -0.77
C PHE A 74 7.46 -16.02 -1.89
N PRO A 75 7.46 -16.91 -2.90
CA PRO A 75 8.48 -16.94 -3.95
C PRO A 75 8.67 -15.61 -4.72
N SER A 76 7.60 -14.84 -4.93
CA SER A 76 7.66 -13.49 -5.49
C SER A 76 7.29 -12.41 -4.48
N GLY A 77 7.62 -12.60 -3.21
CA GLY A 77 7.27 -11.69 -2.12
C GLY A 77 8.39 -10.75 -1.69
N ASP A 78 9.39 -10.54 -2.50
CA ASP A 78 10.59 -9.76 -2.16
C ASP A 78 10.27 -8.29 -1.82
N GLU A 79 9.31 -7.65 -2.49
CA GLU A 79 8.89 -6.30 -2.13
C GLU A 79 8.23 -6.25 -0.75
N PHE A 80 7.41 -7.24 -0.42
CA PHE A 80 6.79 -7.34 0.90
C PHE A 80 7.81 -7.69 1.98
N ALA A 81 8.78 -8.57 1.69
CA ALA A 81 9.87 -8.91 2.58
C ALA A 81 10.78 -7.71 2.86
N ALA A 82 11.12 -6.95 1.82
CA ALA A 82 11.87 -5.71 1.95
C ALA A 82 11.09 -4.67 2.76
N ALA A 83 9.77 -4.54 2.52
CA ALA A 83 8.91 -3.63 3.29
C ALA A 83 8.83 -4.03 4.78
N ALA A 84 8.67 -5.32 5.09
CA ALA A 84 8.68 -5.83 6.46
C ALA A 84 10.03 -5.57 7.14
N SER A 85 11.15 -5.92 6.48
CA SER A 85 12.51 -5.66 6.98
C SER A 85 12.75 -4.18 7.28
N PHE A 86 12.28 -3.31 6.38
CA PHE A 86 12.38 -1.86 6.50
C PHE A 86 11.53 -1.33 7.66
N LEU A 87 10.26 -1.72 7.76
CA LEU A 87 9.36 -1.28 8.82
C LEU A 87 9.83 -1.76 10.20
N ASN A 88 10.35 -3.00 10.30
CA ASN A 88 10.89 -3.56 11.53
C ASN A 88 12.12 -2.78 12.01
N ALA A 89 12.94 -2.25 11.10
CA ALA A 89 14.04 -1.36 11.46
C ALA A 89 13.58 -0.05 12.12
N TYR A 90 12.33 0.37 11.87
CA TYR A 90 11.67 1.50 12.53
C TYR A 90 10.87 1.11 13.78
N GLY A 91 10.94 -0.16 14.20
CA GLY A 91 10.32 -0.66 15.42
C GLY A 91 8.88 -1.17 15.26
N TYR A 92 8.42 -1.38 14.02
CA TYR A 92 7.15 -2.06 13.74
C TYR A 92 7.38 -3.56 13.66
N ASP A 93 6.45 -4.35 14.15
CA ASP A 93 6.50 -5.81 14.07
C ASP A 93 5.69 -6.26 12.84
N ALA A 94 6.18 -5.88 11.65
CA ALA A 94 5.51 -6.15 10.38
C ALA A 94 5.94 -7.51 9.82
N MET A 95 4.96 -8.30 9.37
CA MET A 95 5.16 -9.53 8.61
C MET A 95 4.71 -9.37 7.16
N ILE A 96 5.15 -10.24 6.27
CA ILE A 96 4.72 -10.25 4.86
C ILE A 96 3.19 -10.37 4.78
N GLU A 97 2.60 -11.25 5.59
CA GLU A 97 1.17 -11.51 5.66
C GLU A 97 0.34 -10.29 6.09
N ASP A 98 0.92 -9.38 6.87
CA ASP A 98 0.26 -8.14 7.29
C ASP A 98 0.22 -7.11 6.16
N LEU A 99 1.18 -7.16 5.25
CA LEU A 99 1.33 -6.21 4.16
C LEU A 99 0.53 -6.60 2.91
N ILE A 100 0.40 -7.90 2.62
CA ILE A 100 -0.37 -8.41 1.48
C ILE A 100 -1.80 -7.81 1.42
N PRO A 101 -2.60 -7.80 2.50
CA PRO A 101 -3.94 -7.21 2.46
C PRO A 101 -3.95 -5.67 2.37
N CYS A 102 -2.80 -5.00 2.57
CA CYS A 102 -2.66 -3.55 2.43
C CYS A 102 -2.33 -3.11 0.99
N MET A 103 -2.01 -4.07 0.11
CA MET A 103 -1.61 -3.84 -1.28
C MET A 103 -2.84 -3.69 -2.20
N ASN A 104 -2.73 -2.79 -3.18
CA ASN A 104 -3.64 -2.77 -4.31
C ASN A 104 -3.18 -3.78 -5.36
N TYR A 105 -4.11 -4.46 -6.03
CA TYR A 105 -3.81 -5.44 -7.07
C TYR A 105 -4.37 -5.02 -8.43
N SER A 106 -3.65 -5.33 -9.50
CA SER A 106 -4.03 -5.07 -10.89
C SER A 106 -3.53 -6.20 -11.79
N GLU A 107 -4.08 -6.29 -13.00
CA GLU A 107 -3.61 -7.25 -14.01
C GLU A 107 -2.45 -6.71 -14.84
N ASP A 108 -2.27 -5.38 -14.90
CA ASP A 108 -1.33 -4.73 -15.83
C ASP A 108 -0.58 -3.51 -15.24
N ASN A 109 -1.03 -2.93 -14.14
CA ASN A 109 -0.46 -1.71 -13.56
C ASN A 109 0.46 -2.00 -12.36
N PHE A 110 1.72 -2.32 -12.63
CA PHE A 110 2.73 -2.53 -11.57
C PHE A 110 3.34 -1.25 -10.98
N ILE A 111 2.86 -0.07 -11.40
CA ILE A 111 3.32 1.23 -10.90
C ILE A 111 2.54 1.65 -9.64
N GLU A 112 1.23 1.37 -9.62
CA GLU A 112 0.32 1.75 -8.54
C GLU A 112 -0.32 0.55 -7.83
N ALA A 113 -0.03 -0.66 -8.30
CA ALA A 113 -0.57 -1.90 -7.79
C ALA A 113 0.46 -3.04 -7.95
N TYR A 114 0.21 -4.17 -7.30
CA TYR A 114 0.94 -5.41 -7.47
C TYR A 114 0.27 -6.25 -8.56
N ILE A 115 1.03 -6.79 -9.47
CA ILE A 115 0.55 -7.77 -10.44
C ILE A 115 0.94 -9.18 -9.99
N GLY A 116 0.07 -10.16 -10.21
CA GLY A 116 0.33 -11.55 -9.82
C GLY A 116 0.01 -11.84 -8.35
N ASP A 117 0.71 -12.82 -7.78
CA ASP A 117 0.48 -13.34 -6.42
C ASP A 117 1.82 -13.68 -5.76
N ALA A 118 2.12 -13.06 -4.62
CA ALA A 118 3.37 -13.23 -3.88
C ALA A 118 3.65 -14.69 -3.45
N THR A 119 2.60 -15.53 -3.32
CA THR A 119 2.70 -16.95 -2.96
C THR A 119 3.04 -17.86 -4.14
N THR A 120 3.20 -17.28 -5.34
CA THR A 120 3.55 -17.99 -6.57
C THR A 120 4.87 -17.47 -7.13
N ASP A 121 5.34 -18.02 -8.25
CA ASP A 121 6.55 -17.55 -8.94
C ASP A 121 6.30 -16.30 -9.81
N THR A 122 5.11 -15.70 -9.71
CA THR A 122 4.70 -14.57 -10.55
C THR A 122 4.09 -13.46 -9.72
N GLY A 123 4.88 -12.47 -9.40
CA GLY A 123 4.43 -11.27 -8.71
C GLY A 123 5.42 -10.14 -8.92
N TYR A 124 4.93 -8.89 -8.98
CA TYR A 124 5.79 -7.77 -9.25
C TYR A 124 5.10 -6.43 -8.98
N CYS A 125 5.82 -5.48 -8.41
CA CYS A 125 5.42 -4.07 -8.39
C CYS A 125 6.62 -3.13 -8.34
N PHE A 126 6.39 -1.84 -8.59
CA PHE A 126 7.39 -0.80 -8.42
C PHE A 126 7.18 0.03 -7.14
N ALA A 127 8.10 0.93 -6.88
CA ALA A 127 8.16 1.73 -5.66
C ALA A 127 6.85 2.48 -5.34
N GLY A 128 6.11 2.93 -6.36
CA GLY A 128 4.83 3.61 -6.16
C GLY A 128 3.79 2.75 -5.46
N SER A 129 3.64 1.50 -5.90
CA SER A 129 2.71 0.52 -5.31
C SER A 129 3.07 0.18 -3.86
N LEU A 130 4.36 -0.10 -3.63
CA LEU A 130 4.83 -0.48 -2.29
C LEU A 130 4.70 0.66 -1.28
N VAL A 131 4.91 1.91 -1.68
CA VAL A 131 4.64 3.10 -0.83
C VAL A 131 3.18 3.16 -0.43
N ILE A 132 2.24 2.90 -1.34
CA ILE A 132 0.80 2.87 -1.03
C ILE A 132 0.52 1.77 -0.01
N CYS A 133 1.00 0.55 -0.26
CA CYS A 133 0.88 -0.59 0.64
C CYS A 133 1.38 -0.28 2.05
N MET A 134 2.63 0.18 2.18
CA MET A 134 3.24 0.49 3.47
C MET A 134 2.49 1.61 4.21
N ASN A 135 2.00 2.62 3.51
CA ASN A 135 1.22 3.68 4.14
C ASN A 135 -0.19 3.20 4.54
N ASN A 136 -0.81 2.29 3.78
CA ASN A 136 -2.06 1.64 4.18
C ASN A 136 -1.88 0.82 5.47
N TYR A 137 -0.73 0.20 5.67
CA TYR A 137 -0.36 -0.48 6.92
C TYR A 137 -0.12 0.50 8.08
N LEU A 138 0.59 1.61 7.83
CA LEU A 138 1.01 2.56 8.87
C LEU A 138 -0.10 3.50 9.34
N VAL A 139 -0.99 3.96 8.44
CA VAL A 139 -2.02 4.97 8.75
C VAL A 139 -3.00 4.51 9.83
N PRO A 140 -3.56 3.28 9.79
CA PRO A 140 -4.47 2.80 10.83
C PRO A 140 -3.82 2.69 12.22
N GLN A 141 -2.50 2.53 12.27
CA GLN A 141 -1.73 2.43 13.52
C GLN A 141 -1.40 3.80 14.14
N ASN A 142 -1.86 4.89 13.51
CA ASN A 142 -1.66 6.26 13.98
C ASN A 142 -0.19 6.64 14.19
N THR A 143 0.71 6.12 13.36
CA THR A 143 2.15 6.36 13.43
C THR A 143 2.55 7.74 12.92
N ALA A 144 3.68 8.27 13.36
CA ALA A 144 4.23 9.53 12.86
C ALA A 144 5.06 9.37 11.58
N ILE A 145 5.49 8.14 11.27
CA ILE A 145 6.29 7.85 10.07
C ILE A 145 5.38 7.63 8.85
N ARG A 146 5.86 8.05 7.68
CA ARG A 146 5.28 7.73 6.37
C ARG A 146 6.39 7.36 5.41
N THR A 147 6.09 6.45 4.51
CA THR A 147 6.98 6.12 3.41
C THR A 147 6.73 7.04 2.22
N VAL A 148 7.76 7.27 1.44
CA VAL A 148 7.73 8.13 0.26
C VAL A 148 8.58 7.55 -0.86
N ASN A 149 8.06 7.59 -2.08
CA ASN A 149 8.80 7.24 -3.28
C ASN A 149 9.88 8.31 -3.54
N LYS A 150 11.12 7.88 -3.52
CA LYS A 150 12.33 8.68 -3.77
C LYS A 150 13.02 8.31 -5.07
N SER A 151 12.38 7.53 -5.93
CA SER A 151 12.95 7.07 -7.19
C SER A 151 13.48 8.25 -8.04
N GLY A 152 14.63 8.05 -8.65
CA GLY A 152 15.29 9.04 -9.50
C GLY A 152 16.14 10.07 -8.74
N ILE A 153 16.35 9.94 -7.43
CA ILE A 153 17.31 10.78 -6.72
C ILE A 153 18.74 10.49 -7.21
N SER A 154 19.63 11.46 -7.05
CA SER A 154 21.04 11.27 -7.39
C SER A 154 21.73 10.29 -6.45
N TRP A 155 22.82 9.66 -6.91
CA TRP A 155 23.64 8.80 -6.07
C TRP A 155 24.15 9.49 -4.80
N GLU A 156 24.53 10.75 -4.89
CA GLU A 156 24.98 11.53 -3.74
C GLU A 156 23.85 11.77 -2.73
N GLU A 157 22.65 12.02 -3.19
CA GLU A 157 21.46 12.18 -2.34
C GLU A 157 21.11 10.85 -1.67
N PHE A 158 21.16 9.74 -2.41
CA PHE A 158 21.00 8.39 -1.87
C PHE A 158 21.99 8.10 -0.75
N LYS A 159 23.30 8.37 -0.98
CA LYS A 159 24.34 8.21 0.06
C LYS A 159 24.07 9.06 1.29
N ASN A 160 23.59 10.28 1.11
CA ASN A 160 23.27 11.16 2.24
C ASN A 160 22.15 10.60 3.12
N TYR A 161 21.12 9.96 2.53
CA TYR A 161 20.09 9.25 3.29
C TYR A 161 20.69 8.11 4.11
N ILE A 162 21.45 7.22 3.47
CA ILE A 162 22.06 6.09 4.15
C ILE A 162 23.02 6.55 5.27
N ASN A 163 23.89 7.53 4.98
CA ASN A 163 24.86 8.06 5.93
C ASN A 163 24.19 8.82 7.10
N SER A 164 22.95 9.28 6.92
CA SER A 164 22.15 9.85 8.03
C SER A 164 21.53 8.80 8.96
N GLY A 165 21.80 7.51 8.72
CA GLY A 165 21.25 6.39 9.48
C GLY A 165 19.84 5.98 9.06
N GLN A 166 19.38 6.40 7.89
CA GLN A 166 18.06 6.04 7.35
C GLN A 166 18.22 4.97 6.27
N PRO A 167 17.64 3.76 6.45
CA PRO A 167 17.67 2.74 5.42
C PRO A 167 16.78 3.13 4.24
N MET A 168 17.02 2.51 3.08
CA MET A 168 16.18 2.67 1.90
C MET A 168 15.86 1.33 1.28
N ILE A 169 14.61 1.12 0.89
CA ILE A 169 14.23 0.01 0.01
C ILE A 169 14.65 0.40 -1.41
N VAL A 170 15.25 -0.52 -2.15
CA VAL A 170 15.67 -0.30 -3.54
C VAL A 170 15.27 -1.48 -4.42
N TRP A 171 14.91 -1.18 -5.66
CA TRP A 171 14.77 -2.18 -6.72
C TRP A 171 16.14 -2.50 -7.29
N PHE A 172 16.44 -3.77 -7.30
CA PHE A 172 17.74 -4.33 -7.62
C PHE A 172 17.58 -5.62 -8.45
N THR A 173 18.56 -6.49 -8.47
CA THR A 173 18.48 -7.78 -9.14
C THR A 173 18.88 -8.92 -8.20
N ASN A 174 18.22 -10.07 -8.33
CA ASN A 174 18.40 -11.23 -7.45
C ASN A 174 19.73 -11.98 -7.65
N ASP A 175 20.42 -11.71 -8.75
CA ASP A 175 21.70 -12.31 -9.10
C ASP A 175 22.87 -11.30 -9.11
N TYR A 176 22.59 -10.06 -8.65
CA TYR A 176 23.54 -8.94 -8.57
C TYR A 176 24.23 -8.62 -9.90
N ASN A 177 23.53 -8.86 -11.02
CA ASN A 177 23.96 -8.54 -12.37
C ASN A 177 23.04 -7.45 -12.96
N SER A 178 23.35 -6.99 -14.15
CA SER A 178 22.51 -6.02 -14.87
C SER A 178 21.09 -6.57 -15.06
N PRO A 179 20.06 -5.69 -15.04
CA PRO A 179 18.68 -6.11 -15.28
C PRO A 179 18.51 -6.72 -16.68
N ARG A 180 17.75 -7.83 -16.74
CA ARG A 180 17.34 -8.50 -17.98
C ARG A 180 15.93 -8.09 -18.32
N PHE A 181 15.80 -7.03 -19.11
CA PHE A 181 14.50 -6.47 -19.46
C PHE A 181 13.65 -7.44 -20.30
N THR A 182 12.35 -7.46 -20.01
CA THR A 182 11.32 -8.19 -20.77
C THR A 182 10.66 -7.27 -21.80
N ASP A 183 9.72 -7.83 -22.58
CA ASP A 183 8.87 -7.04 -23.49
C ASP A 183 7.66 -6.42 -22.78
N ILE A 184 7.49 -6.67 -21.47
CA ILE A 184 6.37 -6.15 -20.67
C ILE A 184 6.68 -4.71 -20.25
N THR A 185 5.88 -3.78 -20.77
CA THR A 185 6.02 -2.36 -20.47
C THR A 185 4.71 -1.76 -19.98
N TYR A 186 4.81 -0.76 -19.09
CA TYR A 186 3.68 0.05 -18.66
C TYR A 186 3.87 1.50 -19.16
N ASN A 187 2.87 2.02 -19.87
CA ASN A 187 2.89 3.38 -20.45
C ASN A 187 4.12 3.71 -21.32
N ASN A 188 4.78 2.71 -21.89
CA ASN A 188 6.03 2.83 -22.68
C ASN A 188 7.22 3.47 -21.94
N TYR A 189 7.18 3.57 -20.64
CA TYR A 189 8.24 4.15 -19.81
C TYR A 189 8.89 3.15 -18.86
N PHE A 190 8.07 2.26 -18.32
CA PHE A 190 8.52 1.31 -17.32
C PHE A 190 8.55 -0.08 -17.93
N THR A 191 9.70 -0.70 -17.92
CA THR A 191 9.90 -2.06 -18.44
C THR A 191 10.20 -3.00 -17.29
N MET A 192 9.50 -4.11 -17.23
CA MET A 192 9.73 -5.19 -16.29
C MET A 192 11.04 -5.90 -16.63
N TYR A 193 11.74 -6.44 -15.64
CA TYR A 193 12.92 -7.25 -15.85
C TYR A 193 12.84 -8.57 -15.06
N GLU A 194 13.35 -9.66 -15.67
CA GLU A 194 13.17 -11.04 -15.18
C GLU A 194 13.85 -11.30 -13.84
N ASN A 195 15.01 -10.69 -13.62
CA ASN A 195 15.79 -10.83 -12.39
C ASN A 195 15.49 -9.71 -11.39
N ALA A 196 14.26 -9.15 -11.44
CA ALA A 196 13.82 -8.13 -10.50
C ALA A 196 13.89 -8.64 -9.06
N HIS A 197 14.32 -7.76 -8.16
CA HIS A 197 14.43 -8.03 -6.76
C HIS A 197 14.39 -6.76 -5.93
N CYS A 198 13.96 -6.88 -4.68
CA CYS A 198 13.88 -5.78 -3.73
C CYS A 198 14.77 -6.05 -2.52
N VAL A 199 15.62 -5.08 -2.16
CA VAL A 199 16.54 -5.16 -1.02
C VAL A 199 16.46 -3.91 -0.15
N VAL A 200 16.95 -3.99 1.10
CA VAL A 200 17.00 -2.85 2.02
C VAL A 200 18.44 -2.44 2.25
N VAL A 201 18.85 -1.32 1.67
CA VAL A 201 20.20 -0.75 1.90
C VAL A 201 20.22 -0.06 3.26
N TYR A 202 21.25 -0.40 4.07
CA TYR A 202 21.40 0.13 5.42
C TYR A 202 22.79 0.70 5.73
N GLY A 203 23.74 0.58 4.82
CA GLY A 203 25.09 1.09 5.06
C GLY A 203 25.90 1.28 3.76
N ILE A 204 26.75 2.30 3.75
CA ILE A 204 27.78 2.51 2.74
C ILE A 204 29.06 2.89 3.48
N GLU A 205 30.03 1.98 3.49
CA GLU A 205 31.26 2.18 4.21
C GLU A 205 32.44 1.52 3.47
N ASN A 206 33.58 2.20 3.45
CA ASN A 206 34.81 1.69 2.81
C ASN A 206 34.65 1.21 1.36
N GLY A 207 33.75 1.88 0.59
CA GLY A 207 33.47 1.52 -0.81
C GLY A 207 32.62 0.26 -0.97
N ILE A 208 31.93 -0.17 0.09
CA ILE A 208 30.98 -1.30 0.09
C ILE A 208 29.59 -0.77 0.42
N VAL A 209 28.59 -1.18 -0.34
CA VAL A 209 27.17 -1.01 -0.03
C VAL A 209 26.68 -2.25 0.69
N ALA A 210 26.15 -2.07 1.89
CA ALA A 210 25.58 -3.13 2.71
C ALA A 210 24.05 -3.09 2.65
N PHE A 211 23.43 -4.24 2.40
CA PHE A 211 22.00 -4.38 2.29
C PHE A 211 21.49 -5.70 2.87
N ALA A 212 20.20 -5.74 3.21
CA ALA A 212 19.48 -6.93 3.60
C ALA A 212 18.71 -7.48 2.39
N ASP A 213 18.86 -8.78 2.15
CA ASP A 213 18.31 -9.52 1.02
C ASP A 213 17.51 -10.72 1.52
N SER A 214 16.22 -10.75 1.19
CA SER A 214 15.27 -11.77 1.61
C SER A 214 15.46 -13.15 0.97
N LEU A 215 16.26 -13.24 -0.11
CA LEU A 215 16.63 -14.50 -0.77
C LEU A 215 17.94 -15.10 -0.24
N ASN A 216 18.74 -14.30 0.47
CA ASN A 216 20.02 -14.76 0.97
C ASN A 216 19.90 -15.36 2.37
N GLU A 217 19.89 -16.67 2.47
CA GLU A 217 19.86 -17.40 3.76
C GLU A 217 21.18 -17.32 4.54
N ASN A 218 22.29 -16.95 3.86
CA ASN A 218 23.57 -16.82 4.52
C ASN A 218 23.65 -15.50 5.30
N ASN A 219 24.39 -15.50 6.41
CA ASN A 219 24.65 -14.31 7.22
C ASN A 219 23.37 -13.52 7.56
N SER A 220 22.26 -14.23 7.82
CA SER A 220 20.94 -13.62 8.08
C SER A 220 20.51 -12.60 7.03
N GLY A 221 20.77 -12.88 5.77
CA GLY A 221 20.41 -12.02 4.64
C GLY A 221 21.29 -10.80 4.45
N LYS A 222 22.38 -10.63 5.21
CA LYS A 222 23.27 -9.46 5.10
C LYS A 222 24.29 -9.64 4.00
N VAL A 223 24.26 -8.75 3.02
CA VAL A 223 25.10 -8.76 1.81
C VAL A 223 25.88 -7.45 1.70
N GLY A 224 27.08 -7.52 1.15
CA GLY A 224 27.90 -6.36 0.81
C GLY A 224 28.54 -6.52 -0.55
N ILE A 225 28.38 -5.51 -1.42
CA ILE A 225 29.02 -5.47 -2.74
C ILE A 225 29.71 -4.12 -2.97
N PRO A 226 30.69 -4.03 -3.92
CA PRO A 226 31.37 -2.79 -4.25
C PRO A 226 30.39 -1.66 -4.62
N GLU A 227 30.66 -0.44 -4.14
CA GLU A 227 29.81 0.74 -4.33
C GLU A 227 29.54 1.02 -5.81
N ASP A 228 30.56 0.96 -6.65
CA ASP A 228 30.42 1.23 -8.09
C ASP A 228 29.57 0.18 -8.79
N GLU A 229 29.67 -1.08 -8.37
CA GLU A 229 28.88 -2.19 -8.90
C GLU A 229 27.41 -2.05 -8.49
N PHE A 230 27.16 -1.81 -7.21
CA PHE A 230 25.80 -1.55 -6.72
C PHE A 230 25.14 -0.39 -7.47
N ARG A 231 25.85 0.74 -7.56
CA ARG A 231 25.34 1.93 -8.23
C ARG A 231 24.97 1.67 -9.68
N GLN A 232 25.84 0.98 -10.45
CA GLN A 232 25.58 0.67 -11.86
C GLN A 232 24.30 -0.16 -12.03
N ILE A 233 24.10 -1.18 -11.19
CA ILE A 233 22.91 -2.03 -11.24
C ILE A 233 21.67 -1.22 -10.84
N TRP A 234 21.72 -0.49 -9.73
CA TRP A 234 20.60 0.32 -9.25
C TRP A 234 20.16 1.39 -10.27
N GLU A 235 21.13 2.10 -10.89
CA GLU A 235 20.84 3.07 -11.95
C GLU A 235 20.22 2.38 -13.18
N ALA A 236 20.69 1.21 -13.55
CA ALA A 236 20.14 0.40 -14.64
C ALA A 236 18.71 -0.09 -14.34
N CYS A 237 18.37 -0.35 -13.07
CA CYS A 237 17.01 -0.67 -12.60
C CYS A 237 16.09 0.57 -12.48
N GLY A 238 16.52 1.74 -12.96
CA GLY A 238 15.74 2.98 -12.96
C GLY A 238 15.83 3.78 -11.67
N SER A 239 16.84 3.57 -10.86
CA SER A 239 17.09 4.31 -9.59
C SER A 239 15.88 4.31 -8.67
N GLN A 240 15.12 3.21 -8.63
CA GLN A 240 13.92 3.12 -7.80
C GLN A 240 14.29 2.93 -6.34
N CYS A 241 13.68 3.74 -5.48
CA CYS A 241 13.88 3.62 -4.04
C CYS A 241 12.75 4.24 -3.21
N ILE A 242 12.63 3.76 -1.97
CA ILE A 242 11.69 4.25 -0.97
C ILE A 242 12.46 4.68 0.28
N GLY A 243 12.14 5.86 0.77
CA GLY A 243 12.59 6.38 2.06
C GLY A 243 11.41 6.73 2.96
N THR A 244 11.69 7.46 4.04
CA THR A 244 10.69 7.89 5.02
C THR A 244 10.69 9.40 5.23
N TYR A 245 9.60 9.89 5.82
CA TYR A 245 9.53 11.18 6.48
C TYR A 245 8.63 11.11 7.72
N TYR A 246 8.81 12.07 8.63
CA TYR A 246 7.97 12.20 9.81
C TYR A 246 6.93 13.29 9.59
N ILE A 247 5.66 12.98 9.90
CA ILE A 247 4.61 14.00 9.95
C ILE A 247 4.70 14.73 11.28
N ASN A 248 4.89 16.06 11.22
CA ASN A 248 4.77 16.90 12.40
C ASN A 248 3.29 16.97 12.79
N ARG A 249 2.97 16.49 13.97
CA ARG A 249 1.64 16.59 14.59
C ARG A 249 1.60 17.70 15.63
#